data_bbc0f0dd9b9087420f953c786d4c1bd7
#
_entry.id   bbc0f0dd9b9087420f953c786d4c1bd7
#
_cell.length_a   1.000
_cell.length_b   1.000
_cell.length_c   1.000
_cell.angle_alpha   90.00
_cell.angle_beta   90.00
_cell.angle_gamma   90.00
#
_symmetry.space_group_name_H-M   'P 1'
#
loop_
_entity.id
_entity.type
_entity.pdbx_description
1 polymer ?
#
loop_
_entity_poly.entity_id
_entity_poly.type
_entity_poly.pdbx_seq_one_letter_code
_entity_poly.pdbx_strand_id
1 'polypeptide(L)'
;MAGFPREFLEELKYKCDIVTIVSQYVPLVKKGGKYFCCCPFHNEKTPSMCVNTDGQYYHCFGCGASGDVITFVMEMESVDYPEAVSILADKAGLTLPEYRSDPEAGRKKDKKETLKRLMKDVALYYHSNLVKRPEGEEARKYLEGRGIPPEMWVRFGLGLSLGYDQMTGYMRRKGYTVENLRDCGLAVGESVSDAFHGRIIVPIMNGMGEVIAFGGRIYRGEQDVAKYKNSTNTLLFDKSRCVYGVNFVKREKKRGGGFENLILVEGYMDVIALASAGFMNAVAGMGTALTPQQAREIRKLTDKVLVCYDGDKAGRSAAVRNVQPLAAEGIEVRVVSLPDGMDPDDAVKALGADGVKKLLDAALPLVEYKLKLAEDAYGLATANGRAKYVTAALRVLSEVENAAEREVYMGVVSANCLLYTSPSP
;
A
#
# COMPACT_ATOMS: atom_id res chain seq x y z
N MET A 1 -29.25 -11.51 20.36
CA MET A 1 -28.43 -11.35 19.15
C MET A 1 -28.32 -9.84 18.87
N ALA A 2 -27.13 -9.33 18.66
CA ALA A 2 -26.93 -7.92 18.33
C ALA A 2 -27.38 -7.66 16.89
N GLY A 3 -28.04 -6.54 16.64
CA GLY A 3 -28.47 -6.13 15.31
C GLY A 3 -29.89 -5.57 15.28
N PHE A 4 -30.35 -5.24 14.08
CA PHE A 4 -31.74 -4.92 13.84
C PHE A 4 -32.63 -6.17 13.86
N PRO A 5 -33.93 -6.05 14.22
CA PRO A 5 -34.86 -7.18 14.16
C PRO A 5 -34.88 -7.81 12.76
N ARG A 6 -34.94 -9.13 12.71
CA ARG A 6 -34.87 -9.88 11.44
C ARG A 6 -36.03 -9.49 10.52
N GLU A 7 -37.23 -9.32 11.07
CA GLU A 7 -38.42 -8.91 10.34
C GLU A 7 -38.23 -7.54 9.67
N PHE A 8 -37.62 -6.61 10.38
CA PHE A 8 -37.30 -5.29 9.83
C PHE A 8 -36.27 -5.37 8.69
N LEU A 9 -35.25 -6.20 8.81
CA LEU A 9 -34.24 -6.40 7.76
C LEU A 9 -34.83 -7.07 6.51
N GLU A 10 -35.77 -7.99 6.69
CA GLU A 10 -36.48 -8.64 5.58
C GLU A 10 -37.40 -7.62 4.87
N GLU A 11 -38.14 -6.80 5.62
CA GLU A 11 -38.94 -5.71 5.05
C GLU A 11 -38.08 -4.66 4.33
N LEU A 12 -36.94 -4.26 4.93
CA LEU A 12 -36.01 -3.32 4.35
C LEU A 12 -35.47 -3.85 3.01
N LYS A 13 -35.00 -5.10 2.96
CA LYS A 13 -34.51 -5.73 1.73
C LYS A 13 -35.61 -5.87 0.67
N TYR A 14 -36.84 -6.15 1.08
CA TYR A 14 -37.97 -6.23 0.16
C TYR A 14 -38.30 -4.88 -0.47
N LYS A 15 -38.26 -3.78 0.30
CA LYS A 15 -38.53 -2.43 -0.18
C LYS A 15 -37.35 -1.80 -0.93
N CYS A 16 -36.14 -2.21 -0.61
CA CYS A 16 -34.90 -1.75 -1.23
C CYS A 16 -34.40 -2.75 -2.30
N ASP A 17 -35.13 -2.87 -3.42
CA ASP A 17 -34.70 -3.70 -4.55
C ASP A 17 -33.29 -3.32 -4.98
N ILE A 18 -32.40 -4.33 -5.12
CA ILE A 18 -30.98 -4.11 -5.36
C ILE A 18 -30.73 -3.39 -6.69
N VAL A 19 -31.53 -3.66 -7.72
CA VAL A 19 -31.38 -3.00 -9.03
C VAL A 19 -31.72 -1.53 -8.91
N THR A 20 -32.81 -1.22 -8.19
CA THR A 20 -33.24 0.15 -7.93
C THR A 20 -32.19 0.95 -7.16
N ILE A 21 -31.60 0.36 -6.13
CA ILE A 21 -30.57 1.04 -5.33
C ILE A 21 -29.27 1.19 -6.11
N VAL A 22 -28.77 0.13 -6.75
CA VAL A 22 -27.51 0.17 -7.51
C VAL A 22 -27.59 1.15 -8.67
N SER A 23 -28.77 1.26 -9.34
CA SER A 23 -28.97 2.18 -10.45
C SER A 23 -28.84 3.67 -10.08
N GLN A 24 -28.95 4.01 -8.78
CA GLN A 24 -28.73 5.38 -8.29
C GLN A 24 -27.24 5.77 -8.27
N TYR A 25 -26.34 4.79 -8.32
CA TYR A 25 -24.90 5.00 -8.23
C TYR A 25 -24.19 4.76 -9.56
N VAL A 26 -24.65 3.76 -10.33
CA VAL A 26 -24.02 3.36 -11.60
C VAL A 26 -25.08 3.02 -12.66
N PRO A 27 -24.83 3.33 -13.95
CA PRO A 27 -25.74 2.96 -15.02
C PRO A 27 -25.77 1.45 -15.22
N LEU A 28 -26.96 0.87 -15.17
CA LEU A 28 -27.19 -0.56 -15.36
C LEU A 28 -27.68 -0.88 -16.79
N VAL A 29 -27.10 -1.90 -17.40
CA VAL A 29 -27.50 -2.41 -18.72
C VAL A 29 -28.10 -3.82 -18.54
N LYS A 30 -29.34 -4.01 -18.98
CA LYS A 30 -30.02 -5.32 -18.92
C LYS A 30 -29.48 -6.25 -19.99
N LYS A 31 -29.05 -7.46 -19.60
CA LYS A 31 -28.64 -8.53 -20.49
C LYS A 31 -29.28 -9.84 -20.03
N GLY A 32 -30.25 -10.33 -20.80
CA GLY A 32 -31.05 -11.48 -20.38
C GLY A 32 -31.89 -11.17 -19.13
N GLY A 33 -31.88 -12.05 -18.12
CA GLY A 33 -32.56 -11.86 -16.82
C GLY A 33 -31.76 -11.12 -15.77
N LYS A 34 -30.60 -10.54 -16.10
CA LYS A 34 -29.68 -9.90 -15.16
C LYS A 34 -29.29 -8.49 -15.62
N TYR A 35 -28.75 -7.69 -14.71
CA TYR A 35 -28.21 -6.37 -15.03
C TYR A 35 -26.69 -6.39 -14.89
N PHE A 36 -26.01 -5.58 -15.72
CA PHE A 36 -24.57 -5.46 -15.73
C PHE A 36 -24.14 -4.00 -15.72
N CYS A 37 -23.04 -3.70 -15.04
CA CYS A 37 -22.38 -2.39 -15.04
C CYS A 37 -20.86 -2.53 -14.89
N CYS A 38 -20.13 -1.45 -15.16
CA CYS A 38 -18.76 -1.34 -14.67
C CYS A 38 -18.77 -1.27 -13.13
N CYS A 39 -17.92 -2.05 -12.50
CA CYS A 39 -17.87 -2.16 -11.05
C CYS A 39 -17.40 -0.84 -10.43
N PRO A 40 -18.11 -0.25 -9.45
CA PRO A 40 -17.67 0.97 -8.79
C PRO A 40 -16.52 0.74 -7.80
N PHE A 41 -16.20 -0.52 -7.47
CA PHE A 41 -15.23 -0.87 -6.44
C PHE A 41 -13.82 -1.11 -7.01
N HIS A 42 -13.66 -1.18 -8.35
CA HIS A 42 -12.37 -1.23 -9.02
C HIS A 42 -12.42 -0.52 -10.37
N ASN A 43 -11.26 -0.20 -10.93
CA ASN A 43 -11.20 0.51 -12.21
C ASN A 43 -11.30 -0.48 -13.38
N GLU A 44 -12.35 -0.35 -14.20
CA GLU A 44 -12.55 -1.17 -15.40
C GLU A 44 -13.28 -0.38 -16.50
N LYS A 45 -13.12 -0.81 -17.74
CA LYS A 45 -13.81 -0.20 -18.90
C LYS A 45 -14.92 -1.10 -19.46
N THR A 46 -14.94 -2.36 -19.08
CA THR A 46 -15.92 -3.35 -19.54
C THR A 46 -16.79 -3.81 -18.38
N PRO A 47 -18.13 -3.87 -18.53
CA PRO A 47 -19.02 -4.26 -17.45
C PRO A 47 -18.74 -5.68 -16.94
N SER A 48 -18.23 -5.81 -15.72
CA SER A 48 -17.96 -7.09 -15.05
C SER A 48 -18.80 -7.33 -13.80
N MET A 49 -19.50 -6.31 -13.30
CA MET A 49 -20.40 -6.48 -12.15
C MET A 49 -21.80 -6.87 -12.63
N CYS A 50 -22.26 -8.03 -12.16
CA CYS A 50 -23.60 -8.56 -12.38
C CYS A 50 -24.48 -8.24 -11.16
N VAL A 51 -25.67 -7.70 -11.38
CA VAL A 51 -26.71 -7.51 -10.36
C VAL A 51 -27.86 -8.48 -10.68
N ASN A 52 -28.14 -9.38 -9.75
CA ASN A 52 -29.13 -10.43 -9.88
C ASN A 52 -30.41 -10.01 -9.17
N THR A 53 -31.50 -9.85 -9.95
CA THR A 53 -32.81 -9.44 -9.49
C THR A 53 -33.48 -10.52 -8.60
N ASP A 54 -33.38 -11.78 -9.02
CA ASP A 54 -34.08 -12.88 -8.34
C ASP A 54 -33.41 -13.21 -7.00
N GLY A 55 -32.06 -13.20 -7.00
CA GLY A 55 -31.26 -13.46 -5.80
C GLY A 55 -31.00 -12.27 -4.91
N GLN A 56 -31.34 -11.03 -5.36
CA GLN A 56 -31.11 -9.78 -4.62
C GLN A 56 -29.65 -9.62 -4.17
N TYR A 57 -28.70 -9.94 -5.06
CA TYR A 57 -27.27 -9.78 -4.79
C TYR A 57 -26.53 -9.21 -6.02
N TYR A 58 -25.35 -8.63 -5.76
CA TYR A 58 -24.41 -8.30 -6.81
C TYR A 58 -23.15 -9.17 -6.69
N HIS A 59 -22.51 -9.41 -7.84
CA HIS A 59 -21.20 -10.07 -7.90
C HIS A 59 -20.37 -9.47 -9.03
N CYS A 60 -19.15 -9.04 -8.73
CA CYS A 60 -18.19 -8.57 -9.71
C CYS A 60 -17.22 -9.70 -10.09
N PHE A 61 -17.19 -10.09 -11.35
CA PHE A 61 -16.27 -11.10 -11.86
C PHE A 61 -14.83 -10.58 -12.01
N GLY A 62 -14.62 -9.26 -11.99
CA GLY A 62 -13.30 -8.65 -12.06
C GLY A 62 -12.56 -8.62 -10.72
N CYS A 63 -13.19 -8.11 -9.65
CA CYS A 63 -12.55 -7.95 -8.35
C CYS A 63 -13.09 -8.88 -7.26
N GLY A 64 -14.11 -9.71 -7.55
CA GLY A 64 -14.73 -10.62 -6.58
C GLY A 64 -15.65 -9.94 -5.55
N ALA A 65 -15.86 -8.62 -5.61
CA ALA A 65 -16.78 -7.92 -4.72
C ALA A 65 -18.19 -8.48 -4.89
N SER A 66 -18.84 -8.82 -3.79
CA SER A 66 -20.18 -9.43 -3.80
C SER A 66 -20.92 -9.15 -2.50
N GLY A 67 -22.24 -9.09 -2.58
CA GLY A 67 -23.07 -8.86 -1.40
C GLY A 67 -24.51 -8.55 -1.76
N ASP A 68 -25.29 -8.22 -0.75
CA ASP A 68 -26.66 -7.73 -0.87
C ASP A 68 -26.71 -6.18 -0.97
N VAL A 69 -27.91 -5.62 -0.97
CA VAL A 69 -28.10 -4.18 -1.05
C VAL A 69 -27.47 -3.43 0.12
N ILE A 70 -27.44 -4.01 1.32
CA ILE A 70 -26.82 -3.38 2.50
C ILE A 70 -25.31 -3.33 2.34
N THR A 71 -24.70 -4.46 1.95
CA THR A 71 -23.26 -4.54 1.68
C THR A 71 -22.84 -3.57 0.57
N PHE A 72 -23.66 -3.43 -0.48
CA PHE A 72 -23.41 -2.48 -1.56
C PHE A 72 -23.35 -1.04 -1.05
N VAL A 73 -24.33 -0.62 -0.23
CA VAL A 73 -24.34 0.75 0.34
C VAL A 73 -23.19 0.96 1.32
N MET A 74 -22.85 -0.04 2.15
CA MET A 74 -21.68 0.03 3.04
C MET A 74 -20.39 0.35 2.26
N GLU A 75 -20.18 -0.31 1.14
CA GLU A 75 -18.96 -0.12 0.32
C GLU A 75 -18.99 1.19 -0.49
N MET A 76 -20.15 1.57 -1.05
CA MET A 76 -20.31 2.80 -1.83
C MET A 76 -20.14 4.05 -0.99
N GLU A 77 -20.83 4.10 0.16
CA GLU A 77 -20.82 5.26 1.06
C GLU A 77 -19.66 5.23 2.05
N SER A 78 -18.93 4.11 2.13
CA SER A 78 -17.85 3.87 3.11
C SER A 78 -18.32 3.99 4.56
N VAL A 79 -19.51 3.46 4.84
CA VAL A 79 -20.18 3.49 6.15
C VAL A 79 -20.25 2.12 6.81
N ASP A 80 -20.54 2.08 8.10
CA ASP A 80 -20.74 0.81 8.82
C ASP A 80 -22.18 0.26 8.59
N TYR A 81 -22.39 -0.98 9.04
CA TYR A 81 -23.66 -1.68 8.83
C TYR A 81 -24.89 -0.95 9.39
N PRO A 82 -24.89 -0.41 10.64
CA PRO A 82 -26.01 0.37 11.15
C PRO A 82 -26.31 1.62 10.33
N GLU A 83 -25.28 2.31 9.86
CA GLU A 83 -25.43 3.53 9.07
C GLU A 83 -25.96 3.22 7.66
N ALA A 84 -25.50 2.14 7.03
CA ALA A 84 -26.03 1.68 5.74
C ALA A 84 -27.51 1.28 5.85
N VAL A 85 -27.89 0.58 6.94
CA VAL A 85 -29.30 0.25 7.22
C VAL A 85 -30.13 1.52 7.44
N SER A 86 -29.59 2.53 8.12
CA SER A 86 -30.27 3.83 8.30
C SER A 86 -30.52 4.53 6.97
N ILE A 87 -29.50 4.60 6.10
CA ILE A 87 -29.62 5.20 4.75
C ILE A 87 -30.69 4.49 3.92
N LEU A 88 -30.72 3.16 3.97
CA LEU A 88 -31.72 2.38 3.25
C LEU A 88 -33.11 2.53 3.83
N ALA A 89 -33.25 2.60 5.18
CA ALA A 89 -34.52 2.82 5.86
C ALA A 89 -35.12 4.17 5.48
N ASP A 90 -34.32 5.23 5.44
CA ASP A 90 -34.74 6.55 5.00
C ASP A 90 -35.23 6.52 3.54
N LYS A 91 -34.49 5.85 2.65
CA LYS A 91 -34.90 5.67 1.24
C LYS A 91 -36.19 4.85 1.09
N ALA A 92 -36.41 3.88 1.95
CA ALA A 92 -37.60 3.02 1.96
C ALA A 92 -38.81 3.63 2.69
N GLY A 93 -38.64 4.76 3.37
CA GLY A 93 -39.65 5.35 4.23
C GLY A 93 -40.01 4.49 5.45
N LEU A 94 -39.03 3.75 5.96
CA LEU A 94 -39.16 2.90 7.13
C LEU A 94 -38.67 3.60 8.39
N THR A 95 -39.42 3.47 9.49
CA THR A 95 -38.95 3.93 10.80
C THR A 95 -37.85 2.97 11.30
N LEU A 96 -36.68 3.51 11.57
CA LEU A 96 -35.55 2.76 12.06
C LEU A 96 -35.83 2.23 13.49
N PRO A 97 -35.85 0.92 13.73
CA PRO A 97 -35.98 0.39 15.09
C PRO A 97 -34.70 0.59 15.89
N GLU A 98 -34.80 0.55 17.22
CA GLU A 98 -33.60 0.60 18.06
C GLU A 98 -32.60 -0.50 17.68
N TYR A 99 -31.40 -0.10 17.31
CA TYR A 99 -30.31 -1.02 17.06
C TYR A 99 -29.83 -1.63 18.38
N ARG A 100 -30.10 -2.91 18.60
CA ARG A 100 -29.56 -3.62 19.76
C ARG A 100 -28.07 -3.84 19.54
N SER A 101 -27.26 -2.88 19.98
CA SER A 101 -25.82 -3.05 20.02
C SER A 101 -25.46 -4.14 21.03
N ASP A 102 -24.61 -5.07 20.61
CA ASP A 102 -23.89 -5.91 21.56
C ASP A 102 -23.07 -4.97 22.47
N PRO A 103 -23.26 -5.00 23.79
CA PRO A 103 -22.47 -4.17 24.69
C PRO A 103 -20.96 -4.34 24.51
N GLU A 104 -20.52 -5.53 24.10
CA GLU A 104 -19.12 -5.83 23.80
C GLU A 104 -18.69 -5.20 22.47
N ALA A 105 -19.52 -5.22 21.43
CA ALA A 105 -19.26 -4.55 20.15
C ALA A 105 -19.22 -3.02 20.33
N GLY A 106 -20.12 -2.45 21.14
CA GLY A 106 -20.10 -1.04 21.53
C GLY A 106 -18.79 -0.66 22.22
N ARG A 107 -18.37 -1.42 23.22
CA ARG A 107 -17.09 -1.19 23.91
C ARG A 107 -15.88 -1.30 22.98
N LYS A 108 -15.89 -2.24 22.04
CA LYS A 108 -14.82 -2.38 21.02
C LYS A 108 -14.78 -1.16 20.08
N LYS A 109 -15.95 -0.64 19.65
CA LYS A 109 -16.06 0.57 18.83
C LYS A 109 -15.52 1.78 19.58
N ASP A 110 -15.96 2.01 20.81
CA ASP A 110 -15.51 3.13 21.66
C ASP A 110 -14.00 3.07 21.95
N LYS A 111 -13.49 1.86 22.23
CA LYS A 111 -12.05 1.62 22.40
C LYS A 111 -11.30 2.00 21.12
N LYS A 112 -11.76 1.54 19.94
CA LYS A 112 -11.15 1.83 18.65
C LYS A 112 -11.11 3.35 18.37
N GLU A 113 -12.20 4.07 18.62
CA GLU A 113 -12.24 5.52 18.44
C GLU A 113 -11.31 6.26 19.43
N THR A 114 -11.22 5.80 20.67
CA THR A 114 -10.27 6.33 21.64
C THR A 114 -8.82 6.13 21.18
N LEU A 115 -8.48 4.94 20.66
CA LEU A 115 -7.15 4.65 20.14
C LEU A 115 -6.82 5.48 18.88
N LYS A 116 -7.77 5.72 17.98
CA LYS A 116 -7.59 6.60 16.82
C LYS A 116 -7.28 8.05 17.25
N ARG A 117 -8.03 8.57 18.24
CA ARG A 117 -7.76 9.90 18.79
C ARG A 117 -6.37 9.98 19.43
N LEU A 118 -5.97 8.97 20.19
CA LEU A 118 -4.63 8.87 20.76
C LEU A 118 -3.56 8.93 19.67
N MET A 119 -3.68 8.11 18.61
CA MET A 119 -2.71 8.06 17.50
C MET A 119 -2.57 9.43 16.83
N LYS A 120 -3.69 10.12 16.58
CA LYS A 120 -3.68 11.48 16.04
C LYS A 120 -2.97 12.47 16.98
N ASP A 121 -3.27 12.44 18.28
CA ASP A 121 -2.64 13.32 19.26
C ASP A 121 -1.13 13.09 19.37
N VAL A 122 -0.71 11.81 19.34
CA VAL A 122 0.70 11.42 19.35
C VAL A 122 1.41 11.89 18.08
N ALA A 123 0.79 11.74 16.91
CA ALA A 123 1.35 12.25 15.66
C ALA A 123 1.56 13.77 15.70
N LEU A 124 0.58 14.51 16.18
CA LEU A 124 0.70 15.98 16.35
C LEU A 124 1.78 16.36 17.35
N TYR A 125 1.92 15.62 18.45
CA TYR A 125 2.97 15.84 19.44
C TYR A 125 4.36 15.64 18.84
N TYR A 126 4.59 14.52 18.15
CA TYR A 126 5.87 14.26 17.49
C TYR A 126 6.17 15.27 16.39
N HIS A 127 5.17 15.63 15.59
CA HIS A 127 5.33 16.65 14.55
C HIS A 127 5.71 18.01 15.13
N SER A 128 5.06 18.43 16.21
CA SER A 128 5.41 19.66 16.92
C SER A 128 6.85 19.64 17.46
N ASN A 129 7.32 18.49 17.96
CA ASN A 129 8.71 18.35 18.42
C ASN A 129 9.71 18.54 17.28
N LEU A 130 9.43 17.99 16.09
CA LEU A 130 10.31 18.16 14.93
C LEU A 130 10.33 19.59 14.43
N VAL A 131 9.15 20.20 14.25
CA VAL A 131 9.03 21.47 13.50
C VAL A 131 9.26 22.69 14.40
N LYS A 132 8.79 22.65 15.66
CA LYS A 132 8.71 23.86 16.50
C LYS A 132 9.76 23.92 17.61
N ARG A 133 10.27 22.76 18.06
CA ARG A 133 11.17 22.75 19.22
C ARG A 133 12.63 22.90 18.82
N PRO A 134 13.45 23.58 19.64
CA PRO A 134 14.89 23.67 19.42
C PRO A 134 15.57 22.30 19.34
N GLU A 135 15.14 21.35 20.17
CA GLU A 135 15.67 19.97 20.21
C GLU A 135 15.50 19.20 18.90
N GLY A 136 14.62 19.71 18.03
CA GLY A 136 14.43 19.17 16.68
C GLY A 136 15.47 19.59 15.65
N GLU A 137 16.37 20.51 15.95
CA GLU A 137 17.31 21.10 14.98
C GLU A 137 18.21 20.06 14.29
N GLU A 138 18.78 19.15 15.05
CA GLU A 138 19.64 18.09 14.50
C GLU A 138 18.86 17.14 13.56
N ALA A 139 17.63 16.78 13.95
CA ALA A 139 16.77 15.95 13.12
C ALA A 139 16.34 16.67 11.82
N ARG A 140 16.10 17.98 11.87
CA ARG A 140 15.82 18.80 10.69
C ARG A 140 17.03 18.85 9.75
N LYS A 141 18.22 19.12 10.27
CA LYS A 141 19.48 19.09 9.49
C LYS A 141 19.71 17.73 8.84
N TYR A 142 19.42 16.65 9.56
CA TYR A 142 19.50 15.30 9.01
C TYR A 142 18.54 15.09 7.83
N LEU A 143 17.29 15.54 7.93
CA LEU A 143 16.29 15.43 6.87
C LEU A 143 16.67 16.29 5.66
N GLU A 144 17.11 17.53 5.88
CA GLU A 144 17.60 18.43 4.82
C GLU A 144 18.82 17.85 4.11
N GLY A 145 19.77 17.29 4.87
CA GLY A 145 20.95 16.60 4.31
C GLY A 145 20.59 15.36 3.48
N ARG A 146 19.38 14.81 3.68
CA ARG A 146 18.82 13.75 2.83
C ARG A 146 18.01 14.27 1.64
N GLY A 147 17.96 15.58 1.43
CA GLY A 147 17.14 16.17 0.35
C GLY A 147 15.64 16.14 0.62
N ILE A 148 15.21 16.04 1.88
CA ILE A 148 13.80 16.05 2.29
C ILE A 148 13.47 17.44 2.84
N PRO A 149 12.85 18.33 2.04
CA PRO A 149 12.59 19.71 2.42
C PRO A 149 11.42 19.83 3.42
N PRO A 150 11.30 20.99 4.13
CA PRO A 150 10.29 21.21 5.17
C PRO A 150 8.84 20.97 4.73
N GLU A 151 8.48 21.27 3.50
CA GLU A 151 7.15 20.99 2.96
C GLU A 151 6.81 19.48 2.99
N MET A 152 7.81 18.61 2.83
CA MET A 152 7.63 17.17 2.95
C MET A 152 7.45 16.72 4.40
N TRP A 153 8.08 17.41 5.37
CA TRP A 153 7.83 17.11 6.77
C TRP A 153 6.37 17.34 7.16
N VAL A 154 5.78 18.43 6.66
CA VAL A 154 4.36 18.73 6.85
C VAL A 154 3.47 17.77 6.08
N ARG A 155 3.80 17.52 4.81
CA ARG A 155 2.99 16.66 3.92
C ARG A 155 2.87 15.23 4.44
N PHE A 156 3.97 14.66 4.92
CA PHE A 156 4.03 13.31 5.48
C PHE A 156 3.79 13.25 6.99
N GLY A 157 3.64 14.40 7.64
CA GLY A 157 3.44 14.50 9.08
C GLY A 157 4.65 14.01 9.90
N LEU A 158 5.87 14.16 9.35
CA LEU A 158 7.08 13.68 10.03
C LEU A 158 7.21 14.31 11.42
N GLY A 159 7.74 13.56 12.36
CA GLY A 159 7.87 13.97 13.74
C GLY A 159 9.19 13.57 14.39
N LEU A 160 9.33 13.87 15.66
CA LEU A 160 10.50 13.52 16.48
C LEU A 160 10.07 13.05 17.86
N SER A 161 10.50 11.87 18.25
CA SER A 161 10.46 11.44 19.64
C SER A 161 11.75 11.85 20.35
N LEU A 162 11.63 12.59 21.44
CA LEU A 162 12.78 13.19 22.16
C LEU A 162 13.30 12.25 23.25
N GLY A 163 12.55 12.08 24.32
CA GLY A 163 12.97 11.35 25.51
C GLY A 163 12.09 10.12 25.79
N TYR A 164 12.54 9.32 26.75
CA TYR A 164 11.90 8.05 27.10
C TYR A 164 10.47 8.18 27.63
N ASP A 165 10.14 9.25 28.33
CA ASP A 165 8.87 9.42 29.07
C ASP A 165 8.07 10.67 28.66
N GLN A 166 8.62 11.53 27.83
CA GLN A 166 8.02 12.83 27.51
C GLN A 166 6.68 12.67 26.79
N MET A 167 6.61 11.81 25.76
CA MET A 167 5.37 11.55 25.01
C MET A 167 4.36 10.84 25.90
N THR A 168 4.77 9.76 26.58
CA THR A 168 3.87 8.97 27.42
C THR A 168 3.32 9.79 28.58
N GLY A 169 4.17 10.60 29.24
CA GLY A 169 3.76 11.53 30.29
C GLY A 169 2.80 12.61 29.79
N TYR A 170 3.05 13.18 28.61
CA TYR A 170 2.15 14.16 28.00
C TYR A 170 0.78 13.56 27.67
N MET A 171 0.70 12.38 27.08
CA MET A 171 -0.56 11.72 26.73
C MET A 171 -1.36 11.31 27.98
N ARG A 172 -0.68 10.87 29.04
CA ARG A 172 -1.33 10.59 30.33
C ARG A 172 -1.98 11.84 30.94
N ARG A 173 -1.32 13.00 30.87
CA ARG A 173 -1.92 14.28 31.28
C ARG A 173 -3.13 14.70 30.44
N LYS A 174 -3.20 14.25 29.18
CA LYS A 174 -4.38 14.42 28.31
C LYS A 174 -5.53 13.46 28.62
N GLY A 175 -5.36 12.55 29.59
CA GLY A 175 -6.39 11.61 30.03
C GLY A 175 -6.33 10.21 29.39
N TYR A 176 -5.30 9.92 28.58
CA TYR A 176 -5.12 8.56 28.05
C TYR A 176 -4.50 7.63 29.11
N THR A 177 -4.97 6.39 29.14
CA THR A 177 -4.46 5.38 30.08
C THR A 177 -3.16 4.73 29.56
N VAL A 178 -2.40 4.11 30.46
CA VAL A 178 -1.23 3.29 30.08
C VAL A 178 -1.64 2.13 29.15
N GLU A 179 -2.80 1.57 29.39
CA GLU A 179 -3.35 0.51 28.53
C GLU A 179 -3.56 1.02 27.10
N ASN A 180 -4.16 2.20 26.90
CA ASN A 180 -4.32 2.79 25.58
C ASN A 180 -2.99 2.96 24.86
N LEU A 181 -1.94 3.42 25.57
CA LEU A 181 -0.59 3.58 25.00
C LEU A 181 0.01 2.22 24.58
N ARG A 182 -0.16 1.18 25.40
CA ARG A 182 0.31 -0.18 25.11
C ARG A 182 -0.47 -0.81 23.95
N ASP A 183 -1.77 -0.65 23.91
CA ASP A 183 -2.65 -1.14 22.84
C ASP A 183 -2.29 -0.57 21.45
N CYS A 184 -1.73 0.66 21.44
CA CYS A 184 -1.22 1.29 20.22
C CYS A 184 0.27 0.97 19.96
N GLY A 185 0.94 0.18 20.82
CA GLY A 185 2.38 -0.10 20.68
C GLY A 185 3.27 1.13 20.91
N LEU A 186 2.77 2.13 21.62
CA LEU A 186 3.46 3.42 21.88
C LEU A 186 4.31 3.39 23.17
N ALA A 187 3.97 2.52 24.10
CA ALA A 187 4.66 2.38 25.37
C ALA A 187 5.19 0.97 25.59
N VAL A 188 6.41 0.87 26.10
CA VAL A 188 7.10 -0.38 26.38
C VAL A 188 7.65 -0.41 27.82
N GLY A 189 7.84 -1.62 28.35
CA GLY A 189 8.40 -1.86 29.66
C GLY A 189 7.50 -1.46 30.82
N GLU A 190 7.96 -1.72 32.03
CA GLU A 190 7.24 -1.35 33.28
C GLU A 190 7.22 0.15 33.50
N SER A 191 8.30 0.84 33.11
CA SER A 191 8.46 2.29 33.18
C SER A 191 7.58 3.08 32.20
N VAL A 192 6.81 2.40 31.32
CA VAL A 192 5.93 3.03 30.32
C VAL A 192 6.72 4.00 29.43
N SER A 193 7.88 3.55 28.95
CA SER A 193 8.76 4.34 28.09
C SER A 193 8.24 4.43 26.67
N ASP A 194 8.51 5.57 25.98
CA ASP A 194 8.20 5.74 24.56
C ASP A 194 8.92 4.66 23.71
N ALA A 195 8.13 3.90 22.97
CA ALA A 195 8.64 2.84 22.11
C ALA A 195 9.57 3.34 21.00
N PHE A 196 9.49 4.63 20.66
CA PHE A 196 10.21 5.26 19.54
C PHE A 196 11.21 6.34 19.98
N HIS A 197 11.56 6.39 21.26
CA HIS A 197 12.47 7.42 21.79
C HIS A 197 13.73 7.61 20.92
N GLY A 198 14.17 8.85 20.77
CA GLY A 198 15.38 9.23 20.04
C GLY A 198 15.29 9.05 18.52
N ARG A 199 14.08 8.91 17.93
CA ARG A 199 13.91 8.64 16.51
C ARG A 199 13.13 9.73 15.80
N ILE A 200 13.45 9.94 14.52
CA ILE A 200 12.55 10.59 13.57
C ILE A 200 11.36 9.66 13.34
N ILE A 201 10.17 10.21 13.43
CA ILE A 201 8.90 9.48 13.35
C ILE A 201 8.25 9.70 12.01
N VAL A 202 7.84 8.61 11.38
CA VAL A 202 7.07 8.58 10.15
C VAL A 202 5.70 8.00 10.45
N PRO A 203 4.62 8.81 10.43
CA PRO A 203 3.27 8.29 10.63
C PRO A 203 2.86 7.36 9.50
N ILE A 204 2.32 6.20 9.84
CA ILE A 204 1.74 5.24 8.91
C ILE A 204 0.23 5.46 8.96
N MET A 205 -0.36 5.73 7.78
CA MET A 205 -1.76 6.11 7.66
C MET A 205 -2.53 5.06 6.86
N ASN A 206 -3.81 4.87 7.20
CA ASN A 206 -4.72 4.09 6.37
C ASN A 206 -5.13 4.86 5.11
N GLY A 207 -5.92 4.23 4.22
CA GLY A 207 -6.36 4.84 2.97
C GLY A 207 -7.23 6.11 3.12
N MET A 208 -7.75 6.38 4.32
CA MET A 208 -8.52 7.60 4.65
C MET A 208 -7.62 8.72 5.21
N GLY A 209 -6.35 8.43 5.49
CA GLY A 209 -5.40 9.39 6.07
C GLY A 209 -5.41 9.44 7.60
N GLU A 210 -6.06 8.49 8.27
CA GLU A 210 -5.98 8.35 9.73
C GLU A 210 -4.66 7.66 10.11
N VAL A 211 -3.98 8.17 11.12
CA VAL A 211 -2.74 7.57 11.65
C VAL A 211 -3.07 6.28 12.39
N ILE A 212 -2.50 5.17 11.96
CA ILE A 212 -2.75 3.83 12.52
C ILE A 212 -1.52 3.18 13.14
N ALA A 213 -0.31 3.67 12.78
CA ALA A 213 0.96 3.16 13.28
C ALA A 213 2.06 4.21 13.09
N PHE A 214 3.27 3.89 13.55
CA PHE A 214 4.46 4.70 13.33
C PHE A 214 5.64 3.85 12.87
N GLY A 215 6.46 4.44 11.99
CA GLY A 215 7.83 4.05 11.76
C GLY A 215 8.78 4.99 12.48
N GLY A 216 9.90 4.48 12.97
CA GLY A 216 10.94 5.27 13.61
C GLY A 216 12.29 5.03 12.98
N ARG A 217 13.02 6.10 12.60
CA ARG A 217 14.37 6.05 12.04
C ARG A 217 15.36 6.72 12.98
N ILE A 218 16.49 6.07 13.31
CA ILE A 218 17.59 6.72 14.00
C ILE A 218 18.24 7.76 13.08
N TYR A 219 18.64 8.89 13.61
CA TYR A 219 19.32 9.97 12.89
C TYR A 219 20.66 10.37 13.51
N ARG A 220 20.94 9.85 14.71
CA ARG A 220 22.24 9.90 15.38
C ARG A 220 22.98 8.61 15.13
N GLY A 221 24.29 8.65 15.09
CA GLY A 221 25.14 7.48 14.83
C GLY A 221 25.23 6.51 16.03
N GLU A 222 24.09 6.03 16.52
CA GLU A 222 24.05 5.03 17.59
C GLU A 222 24.45 3.66 16.99
N GLN A 223 25.52 3.07 17.50
CA GLN A 223 25.90 1.69 17.24
C GLN A 223 25.04 0.76 18.11
N ASP A 224 24.70 -0.40 17.62
CA ASP A 224 23.89 -1.46 18.28
C ASP A 224 22.36 -1.25 18.37
N VAL A 225 21.81 -0.27 17.67
CA VAL A 225 20.35 -0.08 17.60
C VAL A 225 19.85 -0.23 16.17
N ALA A 226 18.79 -0.99 15.97
CA ALA A 226 18.18 -1.17 14.63
C ALA A 226 17.86 0.20 13.98
N LYS A 227 18.40 0.42 12.76
CA LYS A 227 18.23 1.65 11.97
C LYS A 227 16.76 2.06 11.84
N TYR A 228 15.88 1.10 11.63
CA TYR A 228 14.44 1.27 11.52
C TYR A 228 13.69 0.47 12.58
N LYS A 229 12.59 1.03 13.08
CA LYS A 229 11.66 0.37 13.98
C LYS A 229 10.24 0.72 13.55
N ASN A 230 9.41 -0.30 13.31
CA ASN A 230 8.00 -0.13 13.00
C ASN A 230 7.14 -0.57 14.18
N SER A 231 5.92 0.00 14.30
CA SER A 231 4.90 -0.52 15.21
C SER A 231 4.68 -2.01 15.00
N THR A 232 4.37 -2.71 16.08
CA THR A 232 3.82 -4.08 16.03
C THR A 232 2.35 -4.04 15.59
N ASN A 233 1.78 -5.19 15.25
CA ASN A 233 0.35 -5.29 14.98
C ASN A 233 -0.48 -4.88 16.20
N THR A 234 -1.56 -4.13 15.96
CA THR A 234 -2.48 -3.61 16.99
C THR A 234 -3.92 -3.72 16.49
N LEU A 235 -4.88 -3.27 17.30
CA LEU A 235 -6.28 -3.19 16.89
C LEU A 235 -6.48 -2.25 15.65
N LEU A 236 -5.60 -1.27 15.47
CA LEU A 236 -5.66 -0.29 14.36
C LEU A 236 -4.77 -0.67 13.18
N PHE A 237 -3.74 -1.46 13.38
CA PHE A 237 -2.68 -1.70 12.41
C PHE A 237 -2.39 -3.19 12.21
N ASP A 238 -2.52 -3.63 10.98
CA ASP A 238 -2.08 -4.94 10.52
C ASP A 238 -1.02 -4.74 9.42
N LYS A 239 0.23 -5.08 9.75
CA LYS A 239 1.38 -4.93 8.86
C LYS A 239 1.22 -5.72 7.56
N SER A 240 0.56 -6.88 7.61
CA SER A 240 0.37 -7.73 6.44
C SER A 240 -0.60 -7.16 5.39
N ARG A 241 -1.39 -6.16 5.78
CA ARG A 241 -2.40 -5.52 4.90
C ARG A 241 -2.06 -4.07 4.57
N CYS A 242 -1.12 -3.47 5.30
CA CYS A 242 -0.78 -2.08 5.15
C CYS A 242 0.24 -1.87 4.03
N VAL A 243 -0.05 -0.93 3.13
CA VAL A 243 0.87 -0.39 2.14
C VAL A 243 1.06 1.09 2.46
N TYR A 244 2.31 1.49 2.72
CA TYR A 244 2.64 2.89 3.00
C TYR A 244 2.47 3.75 1.76
N GLY A 245 1.93 4.95 1.92
CA GLY A 245 1.79 5.91 0.82
C GLY A 245 0.42 5.88 0.12
N VAL A 246 -0.40 4.85 0.33
CA VAL A 246 -1.72 4.68 -0.33
C VAL A 246 -2.63 5.90 -0.16
N ASN A 247 -2.66 6.51 1.04
CA ASN A 247 -3.45 7.71 1.31
C ASN A 247 -3.01 8.92 0.46
N PHE A 248 -1.72 9.06 0.19
CA PHE A 248 -1.19 10.14 -0.67
C PHE A 248 -1.58 9.90 -2.12
N VAL A 249 -1.41 8.68 -2.63
CA VAL A 249 -1.85 8.29 -3.98
C VAL A 249 -3.34 8.54 -4.18
N LYS A 250 -4.19 8.09 -3.24
CA LYS A 250 -5.65 8.34 -3.29
C LYS A 250 -5.98 9.83 -3.31
N ARG A 251 -5.27 10.64 -2.53
CA ARG A 251 -5.47 12.09 -2.49
C ARG A 251 -5.08 12.77 -3.79
N GLU A 252 -3.98 12.36 -4.42
CA GLU A 252 -3.56 12.90 -5.70
C GLU A 252 -4.52 12.51 -6.83
N LYS A 253 -5.00 11.26 -6.85
CA LYS A 253 -6.06 10.84 -7.79
C LYS A 253 -7.33 11.69 -7.66
N LYS A 254 -7.78 11.99 -6.43
CA LYS A 254 -8.94 12.86 -6.20
C LYS A 254 -8.73 14.30 -6.68
N ARG A 255 -7.49 14.77 -6.77
CA ARG A 255 -7.14 16.11 -7.29
C ARG A 255 -7.02 16.18 -8.81
N GLY A 256 -7.33 15.09 -9.51
CA GLY A 256 -7.22 14.99 -10.96
C GLY A 256 -5.86 14.54 -11.46
N GLY A 257 -4.93 14.16 -10.56
CA GLY A 257 -3.66 13.52 -10.90
C GLY A 257 -3.89 12.09 -11.36
N GLY A 258 -3.76 11.82 -12.66
CA GLY A 258 -3.70 10.47 -13.19
C GLY A 258 -2.30 9.90 -13.06
N PHE A 259 -2.16 8.67 -12.57
CA PHE A 259 -0.92 7.92 -12.63
C PHE A 259 -1.11 6.73 -13.56
N GLU A 260 -0.19 6.53 -14.50
CA GLU A 260 -0.19 5.35 -15.37
C GLU A 260 0.21 4.08 -14.60
N ASN A 261 1.01 4.24 -13.54
CA ASN A 261 1.55 3.17 -12.73
C ASN A 261 1.76 3.62 -11.28
N LEU A 262 2.02 2.66 -10.38
CA LEU A 262 2.58 2.93 -9.05
C LEU A 262 4.05 2.51 -9.03
N ILE A 263 4.85 3.22 -8.21
CA ILE A 263 6.25 2.87 -7.94
C ILE A 263 6.28 2.18 -6.58
N LEU A 264 6.59 0.88 -6.57
CA LEU A 264 6.73 0.11 -5.33
C LEU A 264 8.19 0.09 -4.90
N VAL A 265 8.47 0.60 -3.72
CA VAL A 265 9.81 0.64 -3.09
C VAL A 265 9.84 -0.16 -1.79
N GLU A 266 11.03 -0.31 -1.18
CA GLU A 266 11.19 -1.11 0.04
C GLU A 266 10.70 -0.38 1.30
N GLY A 267 11.01 0.91 1.42
CA GLY A 267 10.83 1.67 2.64
C GLY A 267 10.08 3.00 2.48
N TYR A 268 9.56 3.49 3.59
CA TYR A 268 8.85 4.76 3.61
C TYR A 268 9.79 5.97 3.38
N MET A 269 11.08 5.84 3.63
CA MET A 269 12.03 6.92 3.32
C MET A 269 12.21 7.08 1.81
N ASP A 270 12.22 5.98 1.07
CA ASP A 270 12.29 5.98 -0.39
C ASP A 270 11.04 6.61 -1.02
N VAL A 271 9.85 6.29 -0.43
CA VAL A 271 8.59 6.97 -0.82
C VAL A 271 8.71 8.49 -0.63
N ILE A 272 9.24 8.94 0.51
CA ILE A 272 9.38 10.36 0.80
C ILE A 272 10.41 11.02 -0.12
N ALA A 273 11.54 10.35 -0.39
CA ALA A 273 12.56 10.83 -1.31
C ALA A 273 12.03 10.97 -2.74
N LEU A 274 11.36 9.95 -3.26
CA LEU A 274 10.71 10.00 -4.57
C LEU A 274 9.65 11.11 -4.65
N ALA A 275 8.84 11.27 -3.60
CA ALA A 275 7.85 12.34 -3.52
C ALA A 275 8.50 13.73 -3.51
N SER A 276 9.69 13.89 -2.87
CA SER A 276 10.46 15.13 -2.90
C SER A 276 10.96 15.47 -4.30
N ALA A 277 11.19 14.46 -5.15
CA ALA A 277 11.54 14.61 -6.56
C ALA A 277 10.30 14.70 -7.48
N GLY A 278 9.06 14.76 -6.94
CA GLY A 278 7.82 14.91 -7.70
C GLY A 278 7.08 13.62 -8.03
N PHE A 279 7.62 12.44 -7.69
CA PHE A 279 6.98 11.15 -7.93
C PHE A 279 5.99 10.80 -6.80
N MET A 280 4.78 11.34 -6.91
CA MET A 280 3.74 11.21 -5.88
C MET A 280 2.99 9.87 -5.90
N ASN A 281 3.31 8.99 -6.83
CA ASN A 281 2.76 7.66 -7.03
C ASN A 281 3.61 6.54 -6.39
N ALA A 282 4.55 6.89 -5.52
CA ALA A 282 5.37 5.92 -4.80
C ALA A 282 4.63 5.34 -3.58
N VAL A 283 4.79 4.03 -3.38
CA VAL A 283 4.25 3.28 -2.24
C VAL A 283 5.30 2.28 -1.74
N ALA A 284 5.20 1.85 -0.48
CA ALA A 284 6.13 0.86 0.06
C ALA A 284 5.42 -0.26 0.81
N GLY A 285 6.03 -1.44 0.78
CA GLY A 285 5.76 -2.49 1.75
C GLY A 285 6.23 -2.08 3.16
N MET A 286 5.91 -2.89 4.15
CA MET A 286 6.22 -2.57 5.55
C MET A 286 7.48 -3.31 6.07
N GLY A 287 8.52 -3.44 5.22
CA GLY A 287 9.79 -4.08 5.58
C GLY A 287 9.71 -5.62 5.69
N THR A 288 8.81 -6.23 4.93
CA THR A 288 8.69 -7.68 4.73
C THR A 288 8.42 -7.96 3.26
N ALA A 289 8.54 -9.22 2.83
CA ALA A 289 8.04 -9.61 1.51
C ALA A 289 6.58 -9.18 1.33
N LEU A 290 6.24 -8.76 0.13
CA LEU A 290 4.88 -8.30 -0.20
C LEU A 290 3.88 -9.44 -0.01
N THR A 291 2.81 -9.16 0.72
CA THR A 291 1.76 -10.14 0.97
C THR A 291 0.68 -10.11 -0.12
N PRO A 292 -0.09 -11.18 -0.31
CA PRO A 292 -1.26 -11.17 -1.20
C PRO A 292 -2.27 -10.08 -0.83
N GLN A 293 -2.44 -9.78 0.47
CA GLN A 293 -3.34 -8.74 0.93
C GLN A 293 -2.86 -7.34 0.52
N GLN A 294 -1.55 -7.07 0.62
CA GLN A 294 -0.95 -5.83 0.14
C GLN A 294 -1.07 -5.71 -1.40
N ALA A 295 -0.86 -6.80 -2.14
CA ALA A 295 -1.05 -6.82 -3.58
C ALA A 295 -2.50 -6.46 -3.98
N ARG A 296 -3.51 -6.97 -3.27
CA ARG A 296 -4.92 -6.58 -3.47
C ARG A 296 -5.17 -5.10 -3.18
N GLU A 297 -4.56 -4.53 -2.14
CA GLU A 297 -4.70 -3.09 -1.89
C GLU A 297 -4.07 -2.25 -3.02
N ILE A 298 -2.94 -2.69 -3.58
CA ILE A 298 -2.30 -2.07 -4.74
C ILE A 298 -3.20 -2.20 -5.98
N ARG A 299 -3.79 -3.38 -6.22
CA ARG A 299 -4.67 -3.64 -7.37
C ARG A 299 -5.89 -2.70 -7.42
N LYS A 300 -6.43 -2.30 -6.27
CA LYS A 300 -7.50 -1.30 -6.19
C LYS A 300 -7.09 0.08 -6.73
N LEU A 301 -5.80 0.36 -6.82
CA LEU A 301 -5.27 1.65 -7.23
C LEU A 301 -4.78 1.66 -8.67
N THR A 302 -4.23 0.55 -9.15
CA THR A 302 -3.62 0.45 -10.49
C THR A 302 -3.57 -0.98 -10.99
N ASP A 303 -3.45 -1.13 -12.29
CA ASP A 303 -3.12 -2.38 -12.99
C ASP A 303 -1.65 -2.45 -13.41
N LYS A 304 -0.83 -1.42 -13.12
CA LYS A 304 0.59 -1.34 -13.50
C LYS A 304 1.46 -0.90 -12.33
N VAL A 305 2.52 -1.66 -12.05
CA VAL A 305 3.48 -1.38 -10.97
C VAL A 305 4.91 -1.44 -11.49
N LEU A 306 5.69 -0.42 -11.15
CA LEU A 306 7.14 -0.39 -11.30
C LEU A 306 7.77 -0.78 -9.95
N VAL A 307 8.43 -1.91 -9.88
CA VAL A 307 9.18 -2.33 -8.67
C VAL A 307 10.56 -1.70 -8.73
N CYS A 308 10.85 -0.78 -7.81
CA CYS A 308 12.09 -0.02 -7.72
C CYS A 308 12.73 -0.26 -6.34
N TYR A 309 13.47 -1.36 -6.23
CA TYR A 309 14.14 -1.77 -5.00
C TYR A 309 15.64 -1.47 -5.08
N ASP A 310 16.33 -1.65 -3.94
CA ASP A 310 17.76 -1.35 -3.84
C ASP A 310 18.59 -2.07 -4.91
N GLY A 311 19.59 -1.40 -5.46
CA GLY A 311 20.46 -1.90 -6.53
C GLY A 311 21.47 -2.95 -6.04
N ASP A 312 21.42 -3.36 -4.77
CA ASP A 312 22.26 -4.43 -4.24
C ASP A 312 21.69 -5.85 -4.53
N LYS A 313 22.45 -6.88 -4.15
CA LYS A 313 22.04 -8.27 -4.38
C LYS A 313 20.75 -8.64 -3.62
N ALA A 314 20.55 -8.08 -2.43
CA ALA A 314 19.38 -8.38 -1.59
C ALA A 314 18.12 -7.74 -2.17
N GLY A 315 18.18 -6.46 -2.58
CA GLY A 315 17.09 -5.73 -3.21
C GLY A 315 16.70 -6.33 -4.57
N ARG A 316 17.69 -6.70 -5.42
CA ARG A 316 17.43 -7.44 -6.68
C ARG A 316 16.67 -8.75 -6.44
N SER A 317 17.08 -9.52 -5.42
CA SER A 317 16.38 -10.76 -5.05
C SER A 317 14.98 -10.49 -4.48
N ALA A 318 14.81 -9.42 -3.71
CA ALA A 318 13.53 -9.01 -3.17
C ALA A 318 12.59 -8.54 -4.29
N ALA A 319 13.09 -7.79 -5.29
CA ALA A 319 12.30 -7.39 -6.45
C ALA A 319 11.68 -8.59 -7.16
N VAL A 320 12.50 -9.62 -7.47
CA VAL A 320 12.01 -10.84 -8.14
C VAL A 320 10.95 -11.57 -7.30
N ARG A 321 11.15 -11.69 -5.96
CA ARG A 321 10.18 -12.37 -5.08
C ARG A 321 8.85 -11.60 -5.00
N ASN A 322 8.89 -10.27 -4.96
CA ASN A 322 7.70 -9.45 -4.75
C ASN A 322 6.85 -9.24 -6.01
N VAL A 323 7.34 -9.64 -7.18
CA VAL A 323 6.54 -9.62 -8.40
C VAL A 323 5.42 -10.66 -8.37
N GLN A 324 5.66 -11.86 -7.83
CA GLN A 324 4.68 -12.95 -7.86
C GLN A 324 3.33 -12.58 -7.21
N PRO A 325 3.26 -12.03 -5.99
CA PRO A 325 1.99 -11.61 -5.40
C PRO A 325 1.24 -10.57 -6.24
N LEU A 326 1.96 -9.66 -6.92
CA LEU A 326 1.37 -8.64 -7.79
C LEU A 326 0.81 -9.27 -9.08
N ALA A 327 1.58 -10.14 -9.72
CA ALA A 327 1.18 -10.84 -10.93
C ALA A 327 -0.04 -11.75 -10.68
N ALA A 328 -0.11 -12.42 -9.51
CA ALA A 328 -1.27 -13.24 -9.12
C ALA A 328 -2.57 -12.44 -9.00
N GLU A 329 -2.50 -11.14 -8.72
CA GLU A 329 -3.66 -10.23 -8.70
C GLU A 329 -3.90 -9.55 -10.07
N GLY A 330 -3.24 -10.01 -11.15
CA GLY A 330 -3.41 -9.49 -12.52
C GLY A 330 -2.80 -8.10 -12.73
N ILE A 331 -1.75 -7.75 -11.99
CA ILE A 331 -1.02 -6.48 -12.14
C ILE A 331 0.13 -6.69 -13.13
N GLU A 332 0.23 -5.81 -14.14
CA GLU A 332 1.41 -5.72 -15.00
C GLU A 332 2.59 -5.17 -14.17
N VAL A 333 3.65 -5.96 -14.07
CA VAL A 333 4.82 -5.57 -13.27
C VAL A 333 6.03 -5.40 -14.16
N ARG A 334 6.72 -4.27 -13.98
CA ARG A 334 8.05 -4.01 -14.52
C ARG A 334 9.03 -3.74 -13.40
N VAL A 335 10.29 -4.11 -13.60
CA VAL A 335 11.34 -3.96 -12.61
C VAL A 335 12.31 -2.87 -13.06
N VAL A 336 12.57 -1.92 -12.18
CA VAL A 336 13.54 -0.83 -12.39
C VAL A 336 14.92 -1.33 -11.98
N SER A 337 15.92 -1.12 -12.84
CA SER A 337 17.31 -1.41 -12.51
C SER A 337 17.97 -0.13 -11.98
N LEU A 338 18.21 -0.07 -10.67
CA LEU A 338 19.03 0.99 -10.08
C LEU A 338 20.53 0.67 -10.29
N PRO A 339 21.41 1.69 -10.35
CA PRO A 339 22.84 1.49 -10.31
C PRO A 339 23.28 0.69 -9.07
N ASP A 340 24.40 -0.03 -9.19
CA ASP A 340 24.90 -0.90 -8.11
C ASP A 340 25.10 -0.12 -6.80
N GLY A 341 24.52 -0.66 -5.72
CA GLY A 341 24.65 -0.12 -4.37
C GLY A 341 23.81 1.14 -4.07
N MET A 342 23.02 1.63 -5.02
CA MET A 342 22.11 2.76 -4.79
C MET A 342 20.75 2.26 -4.33
N ASP A 343 20.15 2.97 -3.38
CA ASP A 343 18.72 2.90 -3.06
C ASP A 343 17.95 4.01 -3.83
N PRO A 344 16.60 4.01 -3.84
CA PRO A 344 15.83 5.06 -4.52
C PRO A 344 16.12 6.48 -4.00
N ASP A 345 16.43 6.65 -2.72
CA ASP A 345 16.82 7.93 -2.12
C ASP A 345 18.19 8.40 -2.66
N ASP A 346 19.16 7.49 -2.76
CA ASP A 346 20.47 7.79 -3.34
C ASP A 346 20.36 8.14 -4.85
N ALA A 347 19.49 7.42 -5.57
CA ALA A 347 19.23 7.72 -6.99
C ALA A 347 18.63 9.12 -7.19
N VAL A 348 17.68 9.54 -6.34
CA VAL A 348 17.13 10.90 -6.36
C VAL A 348 18.22 11.95 -6.13
N LYS A 349 19.11 11.75 -5.15
CA LYS A 349 20.19 12.69 -4.84
C LYS A 349 21.24 12.79 -5.94
N ALA A 350 21.62 11.62 -6.49
CA ALA A 350 22.73 11.58 -7.46
C ALA A 350 22.28 11.99 -8.86
N LEU A 351 21.06 11.64 -9.27
CA LEU A 351 20.60 11.78 -10.67
C LEU A 351 19.51 12.85 -10.84
N GLY A 352 18.92 13.32 -9.74
CA GLY A 352 17.77 14.25 -9.79
C GLY A 352 16.50 13.61 -10.38
N ALA A 353 15.45 14.40 -10.50
CA ALA A 353 14.14 13.92 -11.00
C ALA A 353 14.22 13.36 -12.43
N ASP A 354 14.93 14.05 -13.33
CA ASP A 354 15.06 13.62 -14.73
C ASP A 354 15.83 12.31 -14.88
N GLY A 355 16.89 12.11 -14.08
CA GLY A 355 17.64 10.86 -14.06
C GLY A 355 16.82 9.69 -13.54
N VAL A 356 16.10 9.91 -12.44
CA VAL A 356 15.16 8.88 -11.89
C VAL A 356 14.07 8.57 -12.90
N LYS A 357 13.49 9.58 -13.56
CA LYS A 357 12.48 9.35 -14.60
C LYS A 357 13.00 8.44 -15.71
N LYS A 358 14.23 8.67 -16.20
CA LYS A 358 14.84 7.80 -17.22
C LYS A 358 14.98 6.35 -16.74
N LEU A 359 15.33 6.13 -15.47
CA LEU A 359 15.39 4.77 -14.89
C LEU A 359 14.00 4.12 -14.82
N LEU A 360 12.97 4.87 -14.44
CA LEU A 360 11.59 4.38 -14.39
C LEU A 360 11.06 4.05 -15.79
N ASP A 361 11.35 4.91 -16.78
CA ASP A 361 10.94 4.70 -18.19
C ASP A 361 11.66 3.49 -18.82
N ALA A 362 12.87 3.14 -18.34
CA ALA A 362 13.65 1.99 -18.78
C ALA A 362 13.33 0.68 -18.02
N ALA A 363 12.25 0.65 -17.20
CA ALA A 363 11.85 -0.53 -16.45
C ALA A 363 11.52 -1.72 -17.38
N LEU A 364 12.01 -2.91 -17.03
CA LEU A 364 11.91 -4.13 -17.84
C LEU A 364 10.78 -5.03 -17.33
N PRO A 365 10.10 -5.77 -18.22
CA PRO A 365 9.28 -6.93 -17.83
C PRO A 365 10.10 -7.92 -17.00
N LEU A 366 9.44 -8.69 -16.12
CA LEU A 366 10.14 -9.58 -15.18
C LEU A 366 11.09 -10.58 -15.88
N VAL A 367 10.63 -11.15 -17.00
CA VAL A 367 11.43 -12.13 -17.76
C VAL A 367 12.70 -11.47 -18.27
N GLU A 368 12.58 -10.30 -18.92
CA GLU A 368 13.74 -9.55 -19.43
C GLU A 368 14.69 -9.13 -18.30
N TYR A 369 14.13 -8.68 -17.16
CA TYR A 369 14.95 -8.35 -15.99
C TYR A 369 15.74 -9.54 -15.47
N LYS A 370 15.11 -10.73 -15.35
CA LYS A 370 15.80 -11.96 -14.93
C LYS A 370 16.89 -12.39 -15.94
N LEU A 371 16.60 -12.26 -17.24
CA LEU A 371 17.60 -12.55 -18.29
C LEU A 371 18.77 -11.58 -18.21
N LYS A 372 18.53 -10.28 -17.98
CA LYS A 372 19.57 -9.29 -17.78
C LYS A 372 20.42 -9.60 -16.55
N LEU A 373 19.82 -9.97 -15.42
CA LEU A 373 20.56 -10.39 -14.22
C LEU A 373 21.47 -11.61 -14.50
N ALA A 374 21.02 -12.55 -15.31
CA ALA A 374 21.82 -13.70 -15.71
C ALA A 374 22.99 -13.29 -16.63
N GLU A 375 22.75 -12.36 -17.56
CA GLU A 375 23.78 -11.78 -18.41
C GLU A 375 24.85 -11.04 -17.60
N ASP A 376 24.43 -10.17 -16.66
CA ASP A 376 25.34 -9.43 -15.78
C ASP A 376 26.17 -10.37 -14.90
N ALA A 377 25.58 -11.50 -14.45
CA ALA A 377 26.26 -12.45 -13.57
C ALA A 377 27.31 -13.31 -14.28
N TYR A 378 27.09 -13.70 -15.52
CA TYR A 378 27.94 -14.67 -16.23
C TYR A 378 28.73 -14.08 -17.39
N GLY A 379 28.26 -12.95 -17.95
CA GLY A 379 28.84 -12.33 -19.13
C GLY A 379 28.67 -13.18 -20.40
N LEU A 380 28.70 -12.51 -21.56
CA LEU A 380 28.57 -13.18 -22.88
C LEU A 380 29.86 -13.24 -23.65
N ALA A 381 30.95 -12.65 -23.15
CA ALA A 381 32.22 -12.54 -23.87
C ALA A 381 32.94 -13.92 -24.04
N THR A 382 32.82 -14.82 -23.06
CA THR A 382 33.50 -16.14 -23.10
C THR A 382 32.53 -17.27 -23.38
N ALA A 383 33.00 -18.38 -23.99
CA ALA A 383 32.18 -19.57 -24.22
C ALA A 383 31.60 -20.15 -22.92
N ASN A 384 32.38 -20.15 -21.83
CA ASN A 384 31.93 -20.60 -20.52
C ASN A 384 30.86 -19.68 -19.92
N GLY A 385 31.04 -18.37 -20.06
CA GLY A 385 30.04 -17.38 -19.65
C GLY A 385 28.71 -17.57 -20.39
N ARG A 386 28.75 -17.69 -21.73
CA ARG A 386 27.57 -17.99 -22.54
C ARG A 386 26.88 -19.29 -22.15
N ALA A 387 27.61 -20.36 -21.90
CA ALA A 387 27.02 -21.63 -21.47
C ALA A 387 26.30 -21.52 -20.13
N LYS A 388 26.88 -20.79 -19.15
CA LYS A 388 26.25 -20.51 -17.86
C LYS A 388 25.04 -19.61 -18.02
N TYR A 389 25.10 -18.54 -18.84
CA TYR A 389 24.00 -17.68 -19.17
C TYR A 389 22.84 -18.48 -19.78
N VAL A 390 23.09 -19.31 -20.81
CA VAL A 390 22.05 -20.15 -21.42
C VAL A 390 21.39 -21.05 -20.40
N THR A 391 22.18 -21.69 -19.52
CA THR A 391 21.63 -22.53 -18.45
C THR A 391 20.72 -21.76 -17.51
N ALA A 392 21.12 -20.54 -17.12
CA ALA A 392 20.31 -19.68 -16.27
C ALA A 392 19.05 -19.15 -17.01
N ALA A 393 19.22 -18.74 -18.26
CA ALA A 393 18.11 -18.26 -19.10
C ALA A 393 17.06 -19.36 -19.33
N LEU A 394 17.45 -20.60 -19.58
CA LEU A 394 16.52 -21.73 -19.70
C LEU A 394 15.70 -21.97 -18.42
N ARG A 395 16.29 -21.76 -17.23
CA ARG A 395 15.55 -21.82 -15.96
C ARG A 395 14.51 -20.71 -15.88
N VAL A 396 14.88 -19.47 -16.24
CA VAL A 396 13.92 -18.34 -16.30
C VAL A 396 12.76 -18.64 -17.26
N LEU A 397 13.09 -19.15 -18.45
CA LEU A 397 12.08 -19.47 -19.47
C LEU A 397 11.18 -20.65 -19.07
N SER A 398 11.68 -21.59 -18.26
CA SER A 398 10.85 -22.69 -17.74
C SER A 398 9.73 -22.23 -16.77
N GLU A 399 9.87 -21.02 -16.19
CA GLU A 399 8.86 -20.41 -15.32
C GLU A 399 7.79 -19.64 -16.11
N VAL A 400 7.98 -19.41 -17.41
CA VAL A 400 7.02 -18.70 -18.28
C VAL A 400 5.92 -19.68 -18.72
N GLU A 401 4.72 -19.49 -18.19
CA GLU A 401 3.57 -20.38 -18.48
C GLU A 401 3.08 -20.25 -19.92
N ASN A 402 3.04 -19.02 -20.46
CA ASN A 402 2.57 -18.77 -21.83
C ASN A 402 3.60 -19.27 -22.84
N ALA A 403 3.22 -20.29 -23.62
CA ALA A 403 4.08 -20.93 -24.61
C ALA A 403 4.56 -19.96 -25.71
N ALA A 404 3.69 -19.05 -26.19
CA ALA A 404 4.05 -18.08 -27.22
C ALA A 404 5.06 -17.05 -26.69
N GLU A 405 4.84 -16.54 -25.48
CA GLU A 405 5.76 -15.63 -24.81
C GLU A 405 7.14 -16.31 -24.59
N ARG A 406 7.14 -17.55 -24.12
CA ARG A 406 8.35 -18.35 -23.91
C ARG A 406 9.12 -18.52 -25.22
N GLU A 407 8.45 -18.78 -26.34
CA GLU A 407 9.10 -18.94 -27.66
C GLU A 407 9.75 -17.62 -28.12
N VAL A 408 9.10 -16.50 -27.94
CA VAL A 408 9.68 -15.16 -28.23
C VAL A 408 10.96 -14.93 -27.46
N TYR A 409 10.95 -15.20 -26.13
CA TYR A 409 12.15 -15.02 -25.31
C TYR A 409 13.25 -16.07 -25.60
N MET A 410 12.90 -17.28 -26.03
CA MET A 410 13.89 -18.25 -26.55
C MET A 410 14.63 -17.67 -27.77
N GLY A 411 13.93 -17.00 -28.67
CA GLY A 411 14.54 -16.29 -29.80
C GLY A 411 15.52 -15.19 -29.33
N VAL A 412 15.15 -14.39 -28.32
CA VAL A 412 16.01 -13.35 -27.73
C VAL A 412 17.28 -13.97 -27.12
N VAL A 413 17.16 -15.04 -26.33
CA VAL A 413 18.30 -15.74 -25.74
C VAL A 413 19.22 -16.30 -26.80
N SER A 414 18.66 -16.91 -27.86
CA SER A 414 19.44 -17.44 -28.99
C SER A 414 20.20 -16.34 -29.73
N ALA A 415 19.54 -15.22 -30.02
CA ALA A 415 20.16 -14.08 -30.70
C ALA A 415 21.34 -13.50 -29.88
N ASN A 416 21.17 -13.33 -28.58
CA ASN A 416 22.24 -12.83 -27.69
C ASN A 416 23.46 -13.79 -27.66
N CYS A 417 23.25 -15.08 -27.81
CA CYS A 417 24.35 -16.06 -27.86
C CYS A 417 25.03 -16.12 -29.25
N LEU A 418 24.27 -15.91 -30.34
CA LEU A 418 24.78 -16.00 -31.70
C LEU A 418 25.54 -14.74 -32.17
N LEU A 419 25.19 -13.56 -31.65
CA LEU A 419 25.90 -12.31 -31.98
C LEU A 419 27.43 -12.36 -31.71
N TYR A 420 27.88 -13.30 -30.87
CA TYR A 420 29.30 -13.50 -30.57
C TYR A 420 29.95 -14.69 -31.35
N THR A 421 29.17 -15.31 -32.27
CA THR A 421 29.68 -16.43 -33.10
C THR A 421 29.99 -15.99 -34.53
N SER A 422 30.09 -14.70 -34.82
CA SER A 422 30.58 -14.24 -36.11
C SER A 422 32.01 -14.71 -36.30
N PRO A 423 32.33 -15.56 -37.30
CA PRO A 423 33.69 -15.95 -37.55
C PRO A 423 34.49 -14.71 -37.89
N SER A 424 35.60 -14.53 -37.19
CA SER A 424 36.64 -13.63 -37.60
C SER A 424 37.05 -14.00 -39.03
N PRO A 425 37.27 -13.05 -39.95
CA PRO A 425 37.70 -13.34 -41.29
C PRO A 425 39.05 -14.03 -41.36
#